data_b41935ed7ca081449c393d90b715d126
#
_entry.id   b41935ed7ca081449c393d90b715d126
#
_cell.length_a   1.000
_cell.length_b   1.000
_cell.length_c   1.000
_cell.angle_alpha   90.00
_cell.angle_beta   90.00
_cell.angle_gamma   90.00
#
_symmetry.space_group_name_H-M   'P 1'
#
loop_
_entity.id
_entity.type
_entity.pdbx_description
1 polymer ?
#
loop_
_entity_poly.entity_id
_entity_poly.type
_entity_poly.pdbx_seq_one_letter_code
_entity_poly.pdbx_strand_id
1 'polypeptide(L)'
;TLAAYRLLFGLLGLLPLAWMTGQAIPRDGGLLIRFLGLAVLNTALPFALISWGETRIGSGLAAILNGSTPLFTLIIAHFWLRDEKITPRRAAGLALGFVGVVVLMSRDLGSPAALGSPWGQVAVLAASCSYAVAATFARASLRGQPPVLQATASVLMADAVLWLAVPVAEWPPRLPHLPGTWLALGWLGLLGSCVAYLLYYYLINAWGATRATIVTYVFPIIGLFLGVAVLREPLTAQLVAGTLLIVTGIATATRAPAART
;
A
#
# COMPACT_ATOMS: atom_id res chain seq x y z
N THR A 1 -4.67 12.80 -12.83
CA THR A 1 -3.47 13.01 -13.70
C THR A 1 -2.16 12.76 -12.94
N LEU A 2 -1.91 13.34 -11.74
CA LEU A 2 -0.63 13.18 -11.02
C LEU A 2 -0.27 11.71 -10.71
N ALA A 3 -1.25 10.88 -10.36
CA ALA A 3 -1.03 9.45 -10.11
C ALA A 3 -0.54 8.71 -11.38
N ALA A 4 -1.08 9.06 -12.55
CA ALA A 4 -0.62 8.50 -13.83
C ALA A 4 0.82 8.89 -14.12
N TYR A 5 1.19 10.18 -14.02
CA TYR A 5 2.60 10.58 -14.17
C TYR A 5 3.53 9.87 -13.20
N ARG A 6 3.12 9.69 -11.94
CA ARG A 6 3.90 8.93 -10.96
C ARG A 6 4.17 7.49 -11.43
N LEU A 7 3.17 6.78 -11.95
CA LEU A 7 3.35 5.42 -12.46
C LEU A 7 4.20 5.39 -13.73
N LEU A 8 4.02 6.37 -14.62
CA LEU A 8 4.85 6.51 -15.81
C LEU A 8 6.34 6.64 -15.45
N PHE A 9 6.69 7.49 -14.46
CA PHE A 9 8.07 7.55 -13.96
C PHE A 9 8.53 6.23 -13.34
N GLY A 10 7.63 5.49 -12.67
CA GLY A 10 7.92 4.15 -12.18
C GLY A 10 8.27 3.16 -13.31
N LEU A 11 7.57 3.24 -14.42
CA LEU A 11 7.84 2.42 -15.61
C LEU A 11 9.20 2.73 -16.26
N LEU A 12 9.69 3.97 -16.17
CA LEU A 12 11.03 4.29 -16.64
C LEU A 12 12.13 3.50 -15.93
N GLY A 13 11.90 3.06 -14.70
CA GLY A 13 12.79 2.16 -13.98
C GLY A 13 12.48 0.68 -14.19
N LEU A 14 11.19 0.32 -14.22
CA LEU A 14 10.74 -1.08 -14.31
C LEU A 14 10.97 -1.69 -15.69
N LEU A 15 10.71 -0.96 -16.79
CA LEU A 15 10.85 -1.48 -18.14
C LEU A 15 12.30 -1.84 -18.50
N PRO A 16 13.31 -0.96 -18.25
CA PRO A 16 14.70 -1.34 -18.43
C PRO A 16 15.11 -2.54 -17.58
N LEU A 17 14.68 -2.59 -16.33
CA LEU A 17 14.98 -3.69 -15.44
C LEU A 17 14.37 -5.01 -15.93
N ALA A 18 13.13 -5.00 -16.40
CA ALA A 18 12.47 -6.15 -16.99
C ALA A 18 13.23 -6.65 -18.25
N TRP A 19 13.65 -5.72 -19.10
CA TRP A 19 14.45 -6.04 -20.29
C TRP A 19 15.81 -6.64 -19.91
N MET A 20 16.55 -6.03 -18.97
CA MET A 20 17.85 -6.51 -18.50
C MET A 20 17.78 -7.90 -17.84
N THR A 21 16.66 -8.20 -17.20
CA THR A 21 16.43 -9.51 -16.54
C THR A 21 15.77 -10.53 -17.46
N GLY A 22 15.56 -10.20 -18.74
CA GLY A 22 14.94 -11.09 -19.72
C GLY A 22 13.44 -11.34 -19.47
N GLN A 23 12.79 -10.49 -18.68
CA GLN A 23 11.37 -10.64 -18.36
C GLN A 23 10.51 -9.95 -19.40
N ALA A 24 9.87 -10.74 -20.28
CA ALA A 24 8.92 -10.22 -21.25
C ALA A 24 7.50 -10.22 -20.67
N ILE A 25 6.70 -9.21 -21.03
CA ILE A 25 5.28 -9.19 -20.72
C ILE A 25 4.62 -10.41 -21.38
N PRO A 26 3.92 -11.27 -20.64
CA PRO A 26 3.34 -12.47 -21.19
C PRO A 26 2.27 -12.13 -22.23
N ARG A 27 2.20 -12.96 -23.27
CA ARG A 27 1.15 -12.88 -24.30
C ARG A 27 -0.06 -13.73 -23.98
N ASP A 28 -0.01 -14.49 -22.88
CA ASP A 28 -1.14 -15.27 -22.40
C ASP A 28 -2.26 -14.36 -21.88
N GLY A 29 -3.41 -14.41 -22.54
CA GLY A 29 -4.58 -13.59 -22.17
C GLY A 29 -5.07 -13.84 -20.76
N GLY A 30 -5.00 -15.08 -20.25
CA GLY A 30 -5.38 -15.41 -18.89
C GLY A 30 -4.49 -14.73 -17.86
N LEU A 31 -3.18 -14.69 -18.11
CA LEU A 31 -2.23 -14.02 -17.22
C LEU A 31 -2.35 -12.48 -17.30
N LEU A 32 -2.62 -11.94 -18.50
CA LEU A 32 -2.87 -10.49 -18.67
C LEU A 32 -4.12 -10.04 -17.91
N ILE A 33 -5.21 -10.80 -17.94
CA ILE A 33 -6.42 -10.49 -17.17
C ILE A 33 -6.13 -10.51 -15.66
N ARG A 34 -5.29 -11.44 -15.18
CA ARG A 34 -4.88 -11.46 -13.75
C ARG A 34 -4.07 -10.21 -13.38
N PHE A 35 -3.15 -9.77 -14.24
CA PHE A 35 -2.40 -8.53 -14.01
C PHE A 35 -3.29 -7.28 -14.08
N LEU A 36 -4.27 -7.25 -14.99
CA LEU A 36 -5.25 -6.17 -15.05
C LEU A 36 -6.12 -6.13 -13.79
N GLY A 37 -6.62 -7.28 -13.32
CA GLY A 37 -7.34 -7.38 -12.05
C GLY A 37 -6.50 -6.87 -10.88
N LEU A 38 -5.23 -7.25 -10.84
CA LEU A 38 -4.29 -6.78 -9.82
C LEU A 38 -4.04 -5.26 -9.93
N ALA A 39 -3.88 -4.73 -11.13
CA ALA A 39 -3.70 -3.30 -11.38
C ALA A 39 -4.88 -2.47 -10.87
N VAL A 40 -6.10 -2.95 -11.11
CA VAL A 40 -7.33 -2.31 -10.60
C VAL A 40 -7.39 -2.40 -9.08
N LEU A 41 -7.25 -3.60 -8.51
CA LEU A 41 -7.42 -3.84 -7.07
C LEU A 41 -6.29 -3.26 -6.22
N ASN A 42 -5.06 -3.21 -6.74
CA ASN A 42 -3.89 -2.77 -5.98
C ASN A 42 -3.50 -1.31 -6.25
N THR A 43 -4.08 -0.67 -7.25
CA THR A 43 -3.65 0.69 -7.61
C THR A 43 -4.82 1.58 -7.99
N ALA A 44 -5.53 1.32 -9.08
CA ALA A 44 -6.51 2.25 -9.62
C ALA A 44 -7.69 2.49 -8.65
N LEU A 45 -8.31 1.42 -8.17
CA LEU A 45 -9.44 1.50 -7.25
C LEU A 45 -9.06 2.07 -5.88
N PRO A 46 -8.01 1.58 -5.18
CA PRO A 46 -7.61 2.17 -3.91
C PRO A 46 -7.20 3.63 -4.02
N PHE A 47 -6.45 4.01 -5.06
CA PHE A 47 -6.04 5.41 -5.24
C PHE A 47 -7.26 6.33 -5.44
N ALA A 48 -8.24 5.92 -6.24
CA ALA A 48 -9.46 6.68 -6.43
C ALA A 48 -10.25 6.80 -5.11
N LEU A 49 -10.42 5.70 -4.38
CA LEU A 49 -11.17 5.65 -3.11
C LEU A 49 -10.47 6.47 -2.00
N ILE A 50 -9.14 6.36 -1.87
CA ILE A 50 -8.38 7.14 -0.88
C ILE A 50 -8.44 8.62 -1.23
N SER A 51 -8.13 8.99 -2.49
CA SER A 51 -8.17 10.39 -2.91
C SER A 51 -9.56 11.01 -2.72
N TRP A 52 -10.62 10.27 -3.04
CA TRP A 52 -12.00 10.72 -2.81
C TRP A 52 -12.34 10.79 -1.31
N GLY A 53 -11.88 9.84 -0.51
CA GLY A 53 -12.04 9.80 0.94
C GLY A 53 -11.36 10.98 1.62
N GLU A 54 -10.09 11.26 1.29
CA GLU A 54 -9.29 12.34 1.87
C GLU A 54 -9.82 13.74 1.55
N THR A 55 -10.68 13.90 0.55
CA THR A 55 -11.43 15.16 0.38
C THR A 55 -12.56 15.34 1.41
N ARG A 56 -12.86 14.33 2.24
CA ARG A 56 -14.00 14.26 3.16
C ARG A 56 -13.65 13.93 4.60
N ILE A 57 -12.44 13.43 4.86
CA ILE A 57 -11.92 13.10 6.19
C ILE A 57 -10.49 13.63 6.32
N GLY A 58 -10.04 13.79 7.57
CA GLY A 58 -8.64 14.18 7.83
C GLY A 58 -7.65 13.08 7.43
N SER A 59 -6.44 13.47 7.01
CA SER A 59 -5.38 12.55 6.59
C SER A 59 -4.93 11.59 7.69
N GLY A 60 -4.95 12.02 8.96
CA GLY A 60 -4.67 11.16 10.11
C GLY A 60 -5.67 10.01 10.24
N LEU A 61 -6.97 10.29 10.07
CA LEU A 61 -8.00 9.25 10.07
C LEU A 61 -7.86 8.34 8.85
N ALA A 62 -7.58 8.90 7.67
CA ALA A 62 -7.30 8.10 6.47
C ALA A 62 -6.12 7.14 6.68
N ALA A 63 -5.05 7.59 7.32
CA ALA A 63 -3.90 6.75 7.66
C ALA A 63 -4.26 5.62 8.63
N ILE A 64 -5.08 5.89 9.66
CA ILE A 64 -5.58 4.87 10.58
C ILE A 64 -6.40 3.82 9.84
N LEU A 65 -7.38 4.27 9.04
CA LEU A 65 -8.26 3.37 8.29
C LEU A 65 -7.46 2.53 7.28
N ASN A 66 -6.49 3.12 6.59
CA ASN A 66 -5.59 2.40 5.69
C ASN A 66 -4.68 1.40 6.45
N GLY A 67 -4.32 1.70 7.69
CA GLY A 67 -3.62 0.80 8.60
C GLY A 67 -4.40 -0.48 8.94
N SER A 68 -5.71 -0.57 8.62
CA SER A 68 -6.48 -1.80 8.76
C SER A 68 -6.17 -2.86 7.69
N THR A 69 -5.44 -2.51 6.64
CA THR A 69 -5.09 -3.42 5.52
C THR A 69 -4.52 -4.77 5.98
N PRO A 70 -3.54 -4.86 6.90
CA PRO A 70 -3.02 -6.17 7.35
C PRO A 70 -4.06 -7.01 8.09
N LEU A 71 -5.03 -6.39 8.78
CA LEU A 71 -6.12 -7.09 9.45
C LEU A 71 -7.06 -7.72 8.42
N PHE A 72 -7.47 -6.97 7.39
CA PHE A 72 -8.24 -7.51 6.28
C PHE A 72 -7.47 -8.61 5.55
N THR A 73 -6.17 -8.40 5.30
CA THR A 73 -5.33 -9.41 4.63
C THR A 73 -5.26 -10.71 5.43
N LEU A 74 -5.11 -10.63 6.76
CA LEU A 74 -5.10 -11.82 7.62
C LEU A 74 -6.39 -12.62 7.50
N ILE A 75 -7.54 -11.93 7.49
CA ILE A 75 -8.86 -12.55 7.37
C ILE A 75 -9.02 -13.18 5.99
N ILE A 76 -8.78 -12.42 4.92
CA ILE A 76 -8.97 -12.89 3.54
C ILE A 76 -8.00 -14.03 3.23
N ALA A 77 -6.73 -13.90 3.60
CA ALA A 77 -5.72 -14.93 3.39
C ALA A 77 -6.05 -16.23 4.13
N HIS A 78 -6.65 -16.15 5.32
CA HIS A 78 -7.08 -17.32 6.07
C HIS A 78 -8.04 -18.22 5.29
N PHE A 79 -9.01 -17.62 4.60
CA PHE A 79 -10.01 -18.36 3.83
C PHE A 79 -9.49 -18.74 2.44
N TRP A 80 -8.67 -17.90 1.81
CA TRP A 80 -8.26 -18.06 0.42
C TRP A 80 -6.95 -18.85 0.25
N LEU A 81 -5.98 -18.66 1.18
CA LEU A 81 -4.67 -19.30 1.11
C LEU A 81 -4.57 -20.48 2.08
N ARG A 82 -3.90 -21.55 1.64
CA ARG A 82 -3.68 -22.74 2.50
C ARG A 82 -2.54 -22.56 3.49
N ASP A 83 -1.55 -21.73 3.14
CA ASP A 83 -0.30 -21.49 3.87
C ASP A 83 -0.34 -20.26 4.79
N GLU A 84 -1.43 -19.47 4.76
CA GLU A 84 -1.57 -18.25 5.60
C GLU A 84 -2.79 -18.34 6.54
N LYS A 85 -2.73 -19.25 7.52
CA LYS A 85 -3.80 -19.39 8.50
C LYS A 85 -3.68 -18.40 9.66
N ILE A 86 -4.82 -17.99 10.21
CA ILE A 86 -4.87 -17.16 11.42
C ILE A 86 -4.28 -17.98 12.57
N THR A 87 -3.32 -17.38 13.26
CA THR A 87 -2.83 -17.88 14.55
C THR A 87 -3.06 -16.81 15.61
N PRO A 88 -3.31 -17.18 16.88
CA PRO A 88 -3.54 -16.20 17.95
C PRO A 88 -2.43 -15.16 18.04
N ARG A 89 -1.20 -15.59 17.81
CA ARG A 89 -0.02 -14.72 17.81
C ARG A 89 -0.04 -13.69 16.69
N ARG A 90 -0.38 -14.10 15.44
CA ARG A 90 -0.49 -13.19 14.30
C ARG A 90 -1.63 -12.19 14.54
N ALA A 91 -2.78 -12.68 14.97
CA ALA A 91 -3.94 -11.83 15.29
C ALA A 91 -3.61 -10.81 16.38
N ALA A 92 -3.01 -11.24 17.49
CA ALA A 92 -2.61 -10.35 18.58
C ALA A 92 -1.55 -9.32 18.13
N GLY A 93 -0.53 -9.75 17.36
CA GLY A 93 0.49 -8.84 16.84
C GLY A 93 -0.07 -7.79 15.89
N LEU A 94 -0.96 -8.17 14.98
CA LEU A 94 -1.60 -7.23 14.06
C LEU A 94 -2.56 -6.28 14.78
N ALA A 95 -3.35 -6.78 15.74
CA ALA A 95 -4.22 -5.94 16.56
C ALA A 95 -3.41 -4.93 17.38
N LEU A 96 -2.30 -5.37 17.99
CA LEU A 96 -1.40 -4.49 18.75
C LEU A 96 -0.77 -3.40 17.86
N GLY A 97 -0.31 -3.80 16.67
CA GLY A 97 0.23 -2.84 15.68
C GLY A 97 -0.82 -1.83 15.22
N PHE A 98 -2.05 -2.28 14.99
CA PHE A 98 -3.16 -1.39 14.62
C PHE A 98 -3.51 -0.41 15.75
N VAL A 99 -3.58 -0.88 17.01
CA VAL A 99 -3.76 0.00 18.17
C VAL A 99 -2.63 1.03 18.23
N GLY A 100 -1.39 0.64 17.95
CA GLY A 100 -0.27 1.57 17.86
C GLY A 100 -0.46 2.65 16.79
N VAL A 101 -0.98 2.30 15.60
CA VAL A 101 -1.32 3.29 14.57
C VAL A 101 -2.42 4.24 15.04
N VAL A 102 -3.46 3.72 15.68
CA VAL A 102 -4.53 4.55 16.27
C VAL A 102 -3.97 5.52 17.31
N VAL A 103 -3.14 5.04 18.23
CA VAL A 103 -2.52 5.90 19.27
C VAL A 103 -1.65 6.97 18.62
N LEU A 104 -0.83 6.62 17.63
CA LEU A 104 0.09 7.54 16.96
C LEU A 104 -0.65 8.66 16.21
N MET A 105 -1.75 8.31 15.54
CA MET A 105 -2.55 9.23 14.72
C MET A 105 -3.69 9.91 15.50
N SER A 106 -3.95 9.52 16.77
CA SER A 106 -5.10 10.05 17.53
C SER A 106 -5.02 11.55 17.84
N ARG A 107 -3.84 12.14 17.78
CA ARG A 107 -3.66 13.60 17.87
C ARG A 107 -4.42 14.33 16.76
N ASP A 108 -4.42 13.77 15.56
CA ASP A 108 -5.07 14.36 14.38
C ASP A 108 -6.60 14.23 14.43
N LEU A 109 -7.13 13.41 15.36
CA LEU A 109 -8.57 13.20 15.57
C LEU A 109 -9.20 14.21 16.54
N GLY A 110 -8.45 15.16 17.05
CA GLY A 110 -8.85 16.08 18.11
C GLY A 110 -9.99 17.06 17.75
N SER A 111 -10.49 17.06 16.52
CA SER A 111 -11.62 17.90 16.11
C SER A 111 -12.72 17.08 15.41
N PRO A 112 -14.00 17.44 15.57
CA PRO A 112 -15.09 16.82 14.81
C PRO A 112 -14.90 16.91 13.28
N ALA A 113 -14.24 17.97 12.80
CA ALA A 113 -13.92 18.13 11.39
C ALA A 113 -12.94 17.06 10.86
N ALA A 114 -12.04 16.56 11.73
CA ALA A 114 -11.11 15.50 11.36
C ALA A 114 -11.79 14.15 11.10
N LEU A 115 -12.92 13.87 11.76
CA LEU A 115 -13.72 12.67 11.54
C LEU A 115 -14.47 12.72 10.21
N GLY A 116 -14.88 13.92 9.78
CA GLY A 116 -15.49 14.17 8.49
C GLY A 116 -16.71 13.29 8.17
N SER A 117 -16.88 12.98 6.90
CA SER A 117 -18.04 12.22 6.41
C SER A 117 -17.87 10.70 6.61
N PRO A 118 -18.90 9.97 7.10
CA PRO A 118 -18.90 8.51 7.15
C PRO A 118 -18.60 7.85 5.78
N TRP A 119 -19.05 8.45 4.70
CA TRP A 119 -18.75 7.95 3.35
C TRP A 119 -17.28 8.04 2.98
N GLY A 120 -16.57 9.09 3.44
CA GLY A 120 -15.11 9.18 3.29
C GLY A 120 -14.39 8.05 4.05
N GLN A 121 -14.86 7.73 5.25
CA GLN A 121 -14.33 6.62 6.05
C GLN A 121 -14.57 5.27 5.36
N VAL A 122 -15.79 5.03 4.87
CA VAL A 122 -16.14 3.80 4.13
C VAL A 122 -15.28 3.66 2.87
N ALA A 123 -15.03 4.74 2.14
CA ALA A 123 -14.18 4.70 0.96
C ALA A 123 -12.75 4.26 1.29
N VAL A 124 -12.13 4.81 2.34
CA VAL A 124 -10.76 4.42 2.73
C VAL A 124 -10.72 2.98 3.28
N LEU A 125 -11.74 2.54 4.02
CA LEU A 125 -11.83 1.13 4.43
C LEU A 125 -12.00 0.20 3.23
N ALA A 126 -12.81 0.58 2.23
CA ALA A 126 -12.95 -0.19 0.99
C ALA A 126 -11.63 -0.25 0.20
N ALA A 127 -10.84 0.83 0.19
CA ALA A 127 -9.50 0.83 -0.37
C ALA A 127 -8.56 -0.14 0.37
N SER A 128 -8.59 -0.15 1.71
CA SER A 128 -7.81 -1.08 2.53
C SER A 128 -8.19 -2.54 2.28
N CYS A 129 -9.48 -2.81 2.15
CA CYS A 129 -9.99 -4.13 1.77
C CYS A 129 -9.53 -4.51 0.35
N SER A 130 -9.56 -3.58 -0.61
CA SER A 130 -9.08 -3.79 -1.97
C SER A 130 -7.59 -4.15 -2.00
N TYR A 131 -6.74 -3.45 -1.24
CA TYR A 131 -5.33 -3.80 -1.07
C TYR A 131 -5.15 -5.22 -0.50
N ALA A 132 -5.95 -5.59 0.49
CA ALA A 132 -5.90 -6.91 1.10
C ALA A 132 -6.30 -8.03 0.12
N VAL A 133 -7.35 -7.79 -0.66
CA VAL A 133 -7.76 -8.69 -1.76
C VAL A 133 -6.64 -8.80 -2.79
N ALA A 134 -6.06 -7.66 -3.20
CA ALA A 134 -4.98 -7.63 -4.19
C ALA A 134 -3.74 -8.41 -3.73
N ALA A 135 -3.29 -8.21 -2.48
CA ALA A 135 -2.15 -8.94 -1.92
C ALA A 135 -2.39 -10.46 -1.88
N THR A 136 -3.58 -10.86 -1.43
CA THR A 136 -3.98 -12.27 -1.37
C THR A 136 -4.13 -12.86 -2.77
N PHE A 137 -4.72 -12.12 -3.71
CA PHE A 137 -4.87 -12.52 -5.11
C PHE A 137 -3.50 -12.67 -5.79
N ALA A 138 -2.57 -11.73 -5.58
CA ALA A 138 -1.21 -11.83 -6.10
C ALA A 138 -0.52 -13.11 -5.60
N ARG A 139 -0.63 -13.41 -4.30
CA ARG A 139 -0.10 -14.63 -3.70
C ARG A 139 -0.74 -15.89 -4.26
N ALA A 140 -2.07 -15.89 -4.47
CA ALA A 140 -2.81 -17.05 -4.96
C ALA A 140 -2.59 -17.31 -6.46
N SER A 141 -2.62 -16.25 -7.28
CA SER A 141 -2.78 -16.36 -8.73
C SER A 141 -1.51 -16.10 -9.53
N LEU A 142 -0.50 -15.43 -8.91
CA LEU A 142 0.76 -15.06 -9.55
C LEU A 142 1.98 -15.68 -8.86
N ARG A 143 1.74 -16.69 -8.01
CA ARG A 143 2.82 -17.44 -7.35
C ARG A 143 3.75 -18.08 -8.39
N GLY A 144 5.06 -17.91 -8.21
CA GLY A 144 6.07 -18.43 -9.15
C GLY A 144 6.41 -17.48 -10.29
N GLN A 145 5.66 -16.38 -10.48
CA GLN A 145 6.07 -15.33 -11.41
C GLN A 145 7.18 -14.48 -10.78
N PRO A 146 8.20 -14.08 -11.55
CA PRO A 146 9.26 -13.22 -11.04
C PRO A 146 8.72 -11.89 -10.50
N PRO A 147 9.23 -11.38 -9.36
CA PRO A 147 8.78 -10.08 -8.82
C PRO A 147 8.90 -8.92 -9.80
N VAL A 148 9.95 -8.92 -10.64
CA VAL A 148 10.16 -7.92 -11.68
C VAL A 148 9.00 -7.93 -12.69
N LEU A 149 8.59 -9.12 -13.15
CA LEU A 149 7.46 -9.24 -14.06
C LEU A 149 6.16 -8.78 -13.39
N GLN A 150 5.93 -9.21 -12.14
CA GLN A 150 4.73 -8.82 -11.39
C GLN A 150 4.65 -7.29 -11.22
N ALA A 151 5.76 -6.65 -10.83
CA ALA A 151 5.82 -5.19 -10.67
C ALA A 151 5.60 -4.48 -12.01
N THR A 152 6.35 -4.87 -13.06
CA THR A 152 6.27 -4.22 -14.36
C THR A 152 4.89 -4.36 -14.99
N ALA A 153 4.33 -5.56 -15.04
CA ALA A 153 3.02 -5.80 -15.64
C ALA A 153 1.90 -5.11 -14.85
N SER A 154 1.93 -5.16 -13.51
CA SER A 154 0.92 -4.51 -12.68
C SER A 154 0.96 -2.98 -12.80
N VAL A 155 2.16 -2.38 -12.76
CA VAL A 155 2.31 -0.92 -12.88
C VAL A 155 1.94 -0.46 -14.29
N LEU A 156 2.33 -1.21 -15.35
CA LEU A 156 1.97 -0.89 -16.72
C LEU A 156 0.45 -0.91 -16.94
N MET A 157 -0.23 -1.97 -16.45
CA MET A 157 -1.68 -2.06 -16.57
C MET A 157 -2.39 -0.99 -15.74
N ALA A 158 -1.87 -0.69 -14.54
CA ALA A 158 -2.42 0.37 -13.69
C ALA A 158 -2.26 1.75 -14.34
N ASP A 159 -1.10 2.03 -14.93
CA ASP A 159 -0.84 3.27 -15.63
C ASP A 159 -1.79 3.44 -16.83
N ALA A 160 -1.95 2.40 -17.64
CA ALA A 160 -2.91 2.40 -18.74
C ALA A 160 -4.35 2.67 -18.27
N VAL A 161 -4.80 2.02 -17.17
CA VAL A 161 -6.14 2.25 -16.60
C VAL A 161 -6.29 3.69 -16.12
N LEU A 162 -5.28 4.25 -15.45
CA LEU A 162 -5.33 5.63 -14.97
C LEU A 162 -5.36 6.63 -16.14
N TRP A 163 -4.55 6.43 -17.18
CA TRP A 163 -4.58 7.29 -18.37
C TRP A 163 -5.92 7.21 -19.10
N LEU A 164 -6.56 6.06 -19.17
CA LEU A 164 -7.92 5.92 -19.70
C LEU A 164 -8.98 6.62 -18.83
N ALA A 165 -8.75 6.70 -17.51
CA ALA A 165 -9.66 7.38 -16.59
C ALA A 165 -9.48 8.92 -16.57
N VAL A 166 -8.30 9.44 -16.89
CA VAL A 166 -8.01 10.89 -16.87
C VAL A 166 -9.01 11.71 -17.67
N PRO A 167 -9.38 11.38 -18.92
CA PRO A 167 -10.33 12.18 -19.69
C PRO A 167 -11.72 12.29 -19.04
N VAL A 168 -12.11 11.31 -18.23
CA VAL A 168 -13.40 11.27 -17.54
C VAL A 168 -13.34 11.95 -16.18
N ALA A 169 -12.22 11.75 -15.46
CA ALA A 169 -12.09 12.23 -14.08
C ALA A 169 -11.55 13.66 -13.99
N GLU A 170 -10.69 14.08 -14.94
CA GLU A 170 -9.97 15.35 -14.86
C GLU A 170 -9.61 15.88 -16.27
N TRP A 171 -10.55 16.56 -16.90
CA TRP A 171 -10.29 17.17 -18.21
C TRP A 171 -10.32 18.71 -18.14
N PRO A 172 -9.34 19.45 -18.72
CA PRO A 172 -8.11 18.93 -19.33
C PRO A 172 -7.11 18.37 -18.29
N PRO A 173 -6.21 17.44 -18.70
CA PRO A 173 -5.18 16.89 -17.83
C PRO A 173 -4.32 17.99 -17.20
N ARG A 174 -4.16 17.96 -15.88
CA ARG A 174 -3.35 18.96 -15.17
C ARG A 174 -1.87 18.68 -15.34
N LEU A 175 -1.19 19.52 -16.13
CA LEU A 175 0.26 19.49 -16.22
C LEU A 175 0.90 20.16 -15.01
N PRO A 176 1.92 19.57 -14.38
CA PRO A 176 2.68 20.25 -13.36
C PRO A 176 3.39 21.48 -13.93
N HIS A 177 3.14 22.66 -13.36
CA HIS A 177 3.76 23.91 -13.81
C HIS A 177 5.09 24.20 -13.12
N LEU A 178 5.33 23.62 -11.93
CA LEU A 178 6.52 23.86 -11.13
C LEU A 178 7.57 22.76 -11.41
N PRO A 179 8.85 23.11 -11.67
CA PRO A 179 9.93 22.13 -11.82
C PRO A 179 10.06 21.17 -10.63
N GLY A 180 9.86 21.68 -9.41
CA GLY A 180 9.87 20.86 -8.19
C GLY A 180 8.82 19.75 -8.19
N THR A 181 7.66 19.95 -8.82
CA THR A 181 6.63 18.91 -8.93
C THR A 181 7.09 17.77 -9.83
N TRP A 182 7.81 18.04 -10.92
CA TRP A 182 8.39 17.00 -11.77
C TRP A 182 9.46 16.20 -11.03
N LEU A 183 10.32 16.86 -10.25
CA LEU A 183 11.30 16.17 -9.40
C LEU A 183 10.60 15.29 -8.35
N ALA A 184 9.55 15.79 -7.71
CA ALA A 184 8.76 15.00 -6.75
C ALA A 184 8.09 13.80 -7.41
N LEU A 185 7.51 13.96 -8.61
CA LEU A 185 6.92 12.87 -9.38
C LEU A 185 7.96 11.83 -9.81
N GLY A 186 9.14 12.28 -10.25
CA GLY A 186 10.26 11.38 -10.57
C GLY A 186 10.72 10.57 -9.36
N TRP A 187 10.89 11.23 -8.21
CA TRP A 187 11.24 10.58 -6.94
C TRP A 187 10.17 9.56 -6.51
N LEU A 188 8.90 9.99 -6.48
CA LEU A 188 7.78 9.12 -6.13
C LEU A 188 7.59 7.98 -7.12
N GLY A 189 7.83 8.22 -8.40
CA GLY A 189 7.75 7.18 -9.44
C GLY A 189 8.86 6.14 -9.27
N LEU A 190 10.12 6.58 -9.21
CA LEU A 190 11.26 5.65 -9.12
C LEU A 190 11.31 4.92 -7.78
N LEU A 191 11.18 5.61 -6.66
CA LEU A 191 11.24 4.96 -5.35
C LEU A 191 9.89 4.38 -4.93
N GLY A 192 8.82 5.16 -5.04
CA GLY A 192 7.50 4.77 -4.54
C GLY A 192 6.69 3.89 -5.51
N SER A 193 7.09 3.79 -6.79
CA SER A 193 6.40 2.90 -7.73
C SER A 193 7.32 1.85 -8.35
N CYS A 194 8.58 2.15 -8.70
CA CYS A 194 9.49 1.11 -9.19
C CYS A 194 10.03 0.26 -8.02
N VAL A 195 10.85 0.83 -7.14
CA VAL A 195 11.51 0.07 -6.06
C VAL A 195 10.47 -0.52 -5.09
N ALA A 196 9.48 0.26 -4.70
CA ALA A 196 8.47 -0.18 -3.73
C ALA A 196 7.65 -1.36 -4.24
N TYR A 197 7.19 -1.36 -5.50
CA TYR A 197 6.44 -2.50 -6.07
C TYR A 197 7.31 -3.73 -6.27
N LEU A 198 8.58 -3.57 -6.64
CA LEU A 198 9.53 -4.69 -6.70
C LEU A 198 9.68 -5.36 -5.34
N LEU A 199 9.94 -4.57 -4.30
CA LEU A 199 10.07 -5.08 -2.94
C LEU A 199 8.75 -5.68 -2.44
N TYR A 200 7.62 -5.06 -2.73
CA TYR A 200 6.32 -5.54 -2.33
C TYR A 200 6.01 -6.93 -2.91
N TYR A 201 6.19 -7.13 -4.22
CA TYR A 201 5.97 -8.44 -4.83
C TYR A 201 7.01 -9.47 -4.43
N TYR A 202 8.26 -9.04 -4.19
CA TYR A 202 9.26 -9.90 -3.58
C TYR A 202 8.82 -10.39 -2.20
N LEU A 203 8.33 -9.50 -1.34
CA LEU A 203 7.85 -9.85 -0.01
C LEU A 203 6.61 -10.75 -0.06
N ILE A 204 5.66 -10.49 -0.96
CA ILE A 204 4.50 -11.38 -1.15
C ILE A 204 4.94 -12.79 -1.51
N ASN A 205 5.90 -12.92 -2.42
CA ASN A 205 6.39 -14.23 -2.85
C ASN A 205 7.21 -14.93 -1.76
N ALA A 206 8.06 -14.22 -1.04
CA ALA A 206 8.96 -14.77 -0.04
C ALA A 206 8.27 -15.02 1.31
N TRP A 207 7.45 -14.08 1.79
CA TRP A 207 6.91 -14.08 3.16
C TRP A 207 5.38 -14.23 3.23
N GLY A 208 4.70 -14.13 2.09
CA GLY A 208 3.24 -14.19 2.01
C GLY A 208 2.56 -12.83 2.08
N ALA A 209 1.26 -12.82 1.76
CA ALA A 209 0.46 -11.61 1.63
C ALA A 209 0.31 -10.86 2.97
N THR A 210 -0.02 -11.58 4.05
CA THR A 210 -0.21 -10.98 5.38
C THR A 210 1.04 -10.26 5.89
N ARG A 211 2.23 -10.88 5.72
CA ARG A 211 3.48 -10.24 6.18
C ARG A 211 3.89 -9.07 5.29
N ALA A 212 3.65 -9.17 3.98
CA ALA A 212 3.95 -8.09 3.07
C ALA A 212 3.11 -6.83 3.37
N THR A 213 1.84 -6.98 3.72
CA THR A 213 0.96 -5.83 4.05
C THR A 213 1.29 -5.15 5.38
N ILE A 214 2.03 -5.81 6.30
CA ILE A 214 2.51 -5.17 7.55
C ILE A 214 3.36 -3.92 7.26
N VAL A 215 3.94 -3.80 6.07
CA VAL A 215 4.70 -2.60 5.67
C VAL A 215 3.88 -1.31 5.83
N THR A 216 2.55 -1.38 5.73
CA THR A 216 1.69 -0.20 5.96
C THR A 216 1.79 0.37 7.37
N TYR A 217 2.16 -0.43 8.37
CA TYR A 217 2.41 0.04 9.73
C TYR A 217 3.71 0.83 9.88
N VAL A 218 4.64 0.66 8.93
CA VAL A 218 5.91 1.40 8.93
C VAL A 218 5.71 2.84 8.46
N PHE A 219 4.70 3.10 7.61
CA PHE A 219 4.47 4.44 7.05
C PHE A 219 4.24 5.52 8.12
N PRO A 220 3.37 5.33 9.13
CA PRO A 220 3.22 6.30 10.22
C PRO A 220 4.51 6.54 11.00
N ILE A 221 5.34 5.51 11.18
CA ILE A 221 6.63 5.63 11.88
C ILE A 221 7.60 6.50 11.08
N ILE A 222 7.68 6.28 9.76
CA ILE A 222 8.52 7.10 8.88
C ILE A 222 8.00 8.54 8.83
N GLY A 223 6.68 8.73 8.74
CA GLY A 223 6.05 10.04 8.78
C GLY A 223 6.42 10.79 10.07
N LEU A 224 6.34 10.12 11.22
CA LEU A 224 6.76 10.67 12.50
C LEU A 224 8.25 11.05 12.49
N PHE A 225 9.13 10.16 12.05
CA PHE A 225 10.56 10.42 12.01
C PHE A 225 10.87 11.67 11.17
N LEU A 226 10.24 11.79 10.00
CA LEU A 226 10.40 12.95 9.13
C LEU A 226 9.80 14.23 9.76
N GLY A 227 8.65 14.13 10.43
CA GLY A 227 8.03 15.23 11.18
C GLY A 227 8.97 15.79 12.24
N VAL A 228 9.56 14.91 13.05
CA VAL A 228 10.51 15.32 14.10
C VAL A 228 11.83 15.81 13.51
N ALA A 229 12.43 15.05 12.56
CA ALA A 229 13.78 15.37 12.07
C ALA A 229 13.81 16.57 11.11
N VAL A 230 12.78 16.74 10.26
CA VAL A 230 12.74 17.76 9.22
C VAL A 230 11.90 18.95 9.65
N LEU A 231 10.71 18.72 10.20
CA LEU A 231 9.78 19.78 10.60
C LEU A 231 9.98 20.24 12.05
N ARG A 232 10.90 19.59 12.80
CA ARG A 232 11.21 19.90 14.21
C ARG A 232 9.99 19.81 15.13
N GLU A 233 9.08 18.90 14.84
CA GLU A 233 7.92 18.66 15.70
C GLU A 233 8.36 18.10 17.06
N PRO A 234 7.71 18.49 18.16
CA PRO A 234 8.06 18.02 19.50
C PRO A 234 7.73 16.52 19.65
N LEU A 235 8.68 15.74 20.17
CA LEU A 235 8.43 14.36 20.58
C LEU A 235 7.48 14.34 21.78
N THR A 236 6.31 13.75 21.59
CA THR A 236 5.34 13.56 22.67
C THR A 236 5.35 12.11 23.17
N ALA A 237 4.95 11.90 24.41
CA ALA A 237 4.81 10.55 24.99
C ALA A 237 3.88 9.65 24.15
N GLN A 238 2.84 10.23 23.55
CA GLN A 238 1.91 9.57 22.66
C GLN A 238 2.59 9.02 21.39
N LEU A 239 3.47 9.82 20.77
CA LEU A 239 4.21 9.42 19.58
C LEU A 239 5.16 8.26 19.88
N VAL A 240 5.84 8.30 21.03
CA VAL A 240 6.72 7.22 21.49
C VAL A 240 5.91 5.96 21.80
N ALA A 241 4.80 6.06 22.53
CA ALA A 241 3.96 4.93 22.88
C ALA A 241 3.36 4.25 21.64
N GLY A 242 2.81 5.03 20.68
CA GLY A 242 2.28 4.51 19.43
C GLY A 242 3.35 3.77 18.61
N THR A 243 4.55 4.35 18.50
CA THR A 243 5.68 3.71 17.80
C THR A 243 6.08 2.39 18.46
N LEU A 244 6.20 2.35 19.79
CA LEU A 244 6.54 1.12 20.51
C LEU A 244 5.49 0.02 20.32
N LEU A 245 4.19 0.38 20.34
CA LEU A 245 3.10 -0.55 20.07
C LEU A 245 3.19 -1.12 18.65
N ILE A 246 3.45 -0.27 17.64
CA ILE A 246 3.60 -0.72 16.25
C ILE A 246 4.79 -1.69 16.12
N VAL A 247 5.96 -1.32 16.62
CA VAL A 247 7.17 -2.15 16.52
C VAL A 247 6.98 -3.49 17.23
N THR A 248 6.38 -3.48 18.44
CA THR A 248 6.08 -4.69 19.20
C THR A 248 5.06 -5.56 18.47
N GLY A 249 4.03 -4.94 17.88
CA GLY A 249 3.02 -5.62 17.08
C GLY A 249 3.63 -6.31 15.85
N ILE A 250 4.46 -5.60 15.08
CA ILE A 250 5.18 -6.15 13.93
C ILE A 250 6.07 -7.32 14.37
N ALA A 251 6.89 -7.14 15.42
CA ALA A 251 7.77 -8.17 15.93
C ALA A 251 6.99 -9.43 16.38
N THR A 252 5.82 -9.24 17.00
CA THR A 252 4.96 -10.33 17.43
C THR A 252 4.33 -11.07 16.25
N ALA A 253 3.82 -10.35 15.26
CA ALA A 253 3.16 -10.93 14.08
C ALA A 253 4.13 -11.69 13.15
N THR A 254 5.39 -11.23 13.06
CA THR A 254 6.37 -11.75 12.09
C THR A 254 7.24 -12.89 12.62
N ARG A 255 7.38 -13.03 13.92
CA ARG A 255 8.21 -14.12 14.50
C ARG A 255 7.68 -15.49 14.05
N ALA A 256 8.58 -16.36 13.58
CA ALA A 256 8.26 -17.75 13.29
C ALA A 256 7.74 -18.48 14.55
N PRO A 257 6.83 -19.45 14.42
CA PRO A 257 6.54 -20.36 15.54
C PRO A 257 7.84 -20.99 15.99
N ALA A 258 8.07 -21.04 17.32
CA ALA A 258 9.18 -21.85 17.85
C ALA A 258 8.98 -23.28 17.31
N ALA A 259 10.04 -23.86 16.73
CA ALA A 259 10.01 -25.26 16.36
C ALA A 259 9.57 -26.05 17.59
N ARG A 260 8.46 -26.78 17.49
CA ARG A 260 8.10 -27.74 18.53
C ARG A 260 9.16 -28.84 18.45
N THR A 261 10.09 -28.82 19.40
CA THR A 261 11.00 -29.92 19.68
C THR A 261 10.22 -31.11 20.18
#